data_a4b2ca02d4b250623fd9f55266fb7c2f
#
_entry.id   a4b2ca02d4b250623fd9f55266fb7c2f
#
_cell.length_a   1.000
_cell.length_b   1.000
_cell.length_c   1.000
_cell.angle_alpha   90.00
_cell.angle_beta   90.00
_cell.angle_gamma   90.00
#
_symmetry.space_group_name_H-M   'P 1'
#
loop_
_entity.id
_entity.type
_entity.pdbx_description
1 polymer ?
#
loop_
_entity_poly.entity_id
_entity_poly.type
_entity_poly.pdbx_seq_one_letter_code
_entity_poly.pdbx_strand_id
1 'polypeptide(L)'
;MPAVGVRLNPTEPPAASAARTDAETADWVRVLAGAGPERDAALVRLHAMLVRIARAEVARRGPRLRISGPELDDLAYQATADALLAITGKIGQFRGESRFTTWACKFVIFEVSAKCGRHFWRRPAVSLDAEDWDRLPDRFGFEPAAEAEWRDLLAALHRAVDTELTPRQRQVFVAIVLNEVPLDALVIELSSSRNAIYKMLFDARRKLRAALTTSGHLGYDLPRRT
;
A
#
# COMPACT_ATOMS: atom_id res chain seq x y z
N MET A 1 3.20 -24.96 51.01
CA MET A 1 4.10 -24.95 49.87
C MET A 1 3.62 -23.80 48.94
N PRO A 2 4.28 -22.63 48.90
CA PRO A 2 3.86 -21.53 48.04
C PRO A 2 4.49 -21.68 46.65
N ALA A 3 3.65 -21.45 45.60
CA ALA A 3 4.03 -21.44 44.21
C ALA A 3 4.88 -20.21 43.90
N VAL A 4 6.05 -20.43 43.32
CA VAL A 4 6.98 -19.41 42.86
C VAL A 4 6.45 -18.88 41.52
N GLY A 5 5.90 -17.67 41.52
CA GLY A 5 5.53 -16.94 40.33
C GLY A 5 6.78 -16.40 39.60
N VAL A 6 7.10 -16.96 38.43
CA VAL A 6 8.12 -16.42 37.55
C VAL A 6 7.56 -15.15 36.91
N ARG A 7 8.03 -13.99 37.34
CA ARG A 7 7.80 -12.71 36.65
C ARG A 7 8.69 -12.71 35.42
N LEU A 8 8.06 -12.79 34.24
CA LEU A 8 8.73 -12.47 32.97
C LEU A 8 8.90 -10.96 32.91
N ASN A 9 10.11 -10.48 33.05
CA ASN A 9 10.49 -9.11 32.77
C ASN A 9 10.35 -8.85 31.26
N PRO A 10 9.67 -7.80 30.82
CA PRO A 10 9.74 -7.38 29.42
C PRO A 10 11.16 -6.93 29.12
N THR A 11 11.84 -7.65 28.23
CA THR A 11 13.20 -7.36 27.79
C THR A 11 13.18 -6.01 27.05
N GLU A 12 13.68 -4.97 27.70
CA GLU A 12 14.05 -3.70 27.04
C GLU A 12 15.01 -4.00 25.87
N PRO A 13 14.78 -3.44 24.67
CA PRO A 13 15.74 -3.59 23.58
C PRO A 13 17.06 -2.96 24.03
N PRO A 14 18.20 -3.64 23.86
CA PRO A 14 19.47 -3.19 24.42
C PRO A 14 19.84 -1.81 23.82
N ALA A 15 20.17 -0.85 24.66
CA ALA A 15 20.59 0.51 24.32
C ALA A 15 21.67 0.55 23.22
N ALA A 16 22.50 -0.49 23.11
CA ALA A 16 23.48 -0.67 22.06
C ALA A 16 22.89 -0.87 20.66
N SER A 17 21.64 -1.34 20.51
CA SER A 17 20.96 -1.49 19.21
C SER A 17 20.40 -0.15 18.73
N ALA A 18 19.86 0.65 19.64
CA ALA A 18 19.39 2.02 19.33
C ALA A 18 20.54 2.93 18.93
N ALA A 19 21.65 2.94 19.69
CA ALA A 19 22.82 3.77 19.40
C ALA A 19 23.48 3.41 18.05
N ARG A 20 23.54 2.12 17.67
CA ARG A 20 24.03 1.70 16.33
C ARG A 20 23.12 2.15 15.21
N THR A 21 21.82 2.16 15.44
CA THR A 21 20.82 2.61 14.48
C THR A 21 20.94 4.10 14.20
N ASP A 22 21.18 4.89 15.23
CA ASP A 22 21.35 6.35 15.12
C ASP A 22 22.64 6.70 14.39
N ALA A 23 23.76 5.99 14.69
CA ALA A 23 25.03 6.17 14.02
C ALA A 23 24.96 5.81 12.53
N GLU A 24 24.34 4.70 12.17
CA GLU A 24 24.12 4.29 10.78
C GLU A 24 23.25 5.29 10.01
N THR A 25 22.18 5.77 10.64
CA THR A 25 21.29 6.78 10.07
C THR A 25 22.02 8.10 9.82
N ALA A 26 22.82 8.57 10.80
CA ALA A 26 23.62 9.77 10.66
C ALA A 26 24.67 9.66 9.56
N ASP A 27 25.30 8.49 9.42
CA ASP A 27 26.26 8.23 8.34
C ASP A 27 25.62 8.30 6.96
N TRP A 28 24.45 7.66 6.76
CA TRP A 28 23.73 7.77 5.51
C TRP A 28 23.42 9.21 5.12
N VAL A 29 22.93 10.02 6.05
CA VAL A 29 22.57 11.43 5.80
C VAL A 29 23.81 12.24 5.47
N ARG A 30 24.88 12.09 6.27
CA ARG A 30 26.15 12.78 6.07
C ARG A 30 26.74 12.50 4.68
N VAL A 31 26.82 11.21 4.32
CA VAL A 31 27.46 10.77 3.08
C VAL A 31 26.62 11.18 1.87
N LEU A 32 25.31 11.01 1.90
CA LEU A 32 24.44 11.36 0.78
C LEU A 32 24.29 12.87 0.57
N ALA A 33 24.45 13.68 1.62
CA ALA A 33 24.50 15.14 1.51
C ALA A 33 25.84 15.67 1.00
N GLY A 34 26.90 14.85 1.05
CA GLY A 34 28.24 15.18 0.58
C GLY A 34 28.41 15.08 -0.93
N ALA A 35 29.67 14.95 -1.36
CA ALA A 35 30.06 14.74 -2.75
C ALA A 35 31.27 13.76 -2.83
N GLY A 36 31.55 13.26 -4.02
CA GLY A 36 32.73 12.43 -4.30
C GLY A 36 32.49 10.93 -4.10
N PRO A 37 33.57 10.13 -4.08
CA PRO A 37 33.50 8.66 -4.16
C PRO A 37 32.70 8.00 -3.06
N GLU A 38 32.69 8.55 -1.84
CA GLU A 38 31.92 8.01 -0.72
C GLU A 38 30.40 8.12 -0.99
N ARG A 39 29.96 9.27 -1.53
CA ARG A 39 28.58 9.48 -1.94
C ARG A 39 28.19 8.51 -3.05
N ASP A 40 29.04 8.32 -4.04
CA ASP A 40 28.74 7.41 -5.17
C ASP A 40 28.62 5.97 -4.68
N ALA A 41 29.52 5.52 -3.79
CA ALA A 41 29.41 4.20 -3.17
C ALA A 41 28.14 4.05 -2.32
N ALA A 42 27.72 5.09 -1.61
CA ALA A 42 26.48 5.10 -0.86
C ALA A 42 25.24 5.03 -1.77
N LEU A 43 25.26 5.74 -2.91
CA LEU A 43 24.20 5.69 -3.90
C LEU A 43 24.05 4.29 -4.51
N VAL A 44 25.16 3.59 -4.81
CA VAL A 44 25.15 2.21 -5.30
C VAL A 44 24.51 1.27 -4.27
N ARG A 45 24.88 1.39 -2.99
CA ARG A 45 24.29 0.58 -1.91
C ARG A 45 22.80 0.87 -1.73
N LEU A 46 22.42 2.15 -1.75
CA LEU A 46 21.03 2.58 -1.64
C LEU A 46 20.21 2.05 -2.82
N HIS A 47 20.71 2.19 -4.06
CA HIS A 47 20.08 1.67 -5.26
C HIS A 47 19.83 0.16 -5.16
N ALA A 48 20.84 -0.63 -4.78
CA ALA A 48 20.69 -2.08 -4.63
C ALA A 48 19.63 -2.46 -3.59
N MET A 49 19.56 -1.74 -2.49
CA MET A 49 18.52 -1.93 -1.47
C MET A 49 17.13 -1.60 -2.03
N LEU A 50 16.97 -0.47 -2.70
CA LEU A 50 15.68 -0.03 -3.25
C LEU A 50 15.18 -0.94 -4.35
N VAL A 51 16.07 -1.44 -5.26
CA VAL A 51 15.70 -2.42 -6.31
C VAL A 51 15.12 -3.69 -5.71
N ARG A 52 15.74 -4.21 -4.64
CA ARG A 52 15.25 -5.41 -3.97
C ARG A 52 13.85 -5.22 -3.40
N ILE A 53 13.61 -4.06 -2.77
CA ILE A 53 12.30 -3.70 -2.22
C ILE A 53 11.28 -3.49 -3.36
N ALA A 54 11.67 -2.75 -4.40
CA ALA A 54 10.80 -2.50 -5.56
C ALA A 54 10.35 -3.81 -6.21
N ARG A 55 11.28 -4.75 -6.47
CA ARG A 55 10.97 -6.06 -7.04
C ARG A 55 10.00 -6.86 -6.19
N ALA A 56 10.24 -6.93 -4.87
CA ALA A 56 9.34 -7.62 -3.95
C ALA A 56 7.93 -7.00 -3.98
N GLU A 57 7.84 -5.67 -4.00
CA GLU A 57 6.56 -4.96 -3.99
C GLU A 57 5.83 -5.07 -5.34
N VAL A 58 6.53 -4.99 -6.46
CA VAL A 58 5.95 -5.20 -7.81
C VAL A 58 5.51 -6.65 -7.97
N ALA A 59 6.31 -7.63 -7.53
CA ALA A 59 5.95 -9.05 -7.58
C ALA A 59 4.68 -9.35 -6.76
N ARG A 60 4.52 -8.73 -5.59
CA ARG A 60 3.32 -8.85 -4.76
C ARG A 60 2.06 -8.32 -5.45
N ARG A 61 2.19 -7.25 -6.25
CA ARG A 61 1.08 -6.58 -6.93
C ARG A 61 0.84 -7.09 -8.36
N GLY A 62 1.87 -7.64 -8.99
CA GLY A 62 1.87 -8.06 -10.39
C GLY A 62 0.71 -8.95 -10.79
N PRO A 63 0.41 -10.03 -10.06
CA PRO A 63 -0.71 -10.91 -10.38
C PRO A 63 -2.07 -10.19 -10.46
N ARG A 64 -2.31 -9.23 -9.56
CA ARG A 64 -3.54 -8.43 -9.54
C ARG A 64 -3.65 -7.46 -10.72
N LEU A 65 -2.51 -7.02 -11.22
CA LEU A 65 -2.44 -6.08 -12.33
C LEU A 65 -2.21 -6.79 -13.67
N ARG A 66 -2.12 -8.13 -13.66
CA ARG A 66 -1.76 -8.96 -14.82
C ARG A 66 -0.47 -8.48 -15.47
N ILE A 67 0.48 -8.08 -14.65
CA ILE A 67 1.84 -7.72 -15.05
C ILE A 67 2.73 -8.91 -14.76
N SER A 68 3.52 -9.34 -15.72
CA SER A 68 4.40 -10.50 -15.59
C SER A 68 5.67 -10.34 -16.41
N GLY A 69 6.65 -11.20 -16.12
CA GLY A 69 7.89 -11.27 -16.89
C GLY A 69 8.72 -9.97 -16.83
N PRO A 70 9.35 -9.58 -17.94
CA PRO A 70 10.25 -8.41 -18.01
C PRO A 70 9.61 -7.10 -17.57
N GLU A 71 8.30 -6.95 -17.76
CA GLU A 71 7.56 -5.73 -17.38
C GLU A 71 7.59 -5.48 -15.86
N LEU A 72 7.61 -6.53 -15.03
CA LEU A 72 7.78 -6.41 -13.59
C LEU A 72 9.13 -5.80 -13.22
N ASP A 73 10.20 -6.27 -13.88
CA ASP A 73 11.56 -5.76 -13.67
C ASP A 73 11.68 -4.31 -14.13
N ASP A 74 11.13 -3.97 -15.30
CA ASP A 74 11.13 -2.60 -15.81
C ASP A 74 10.44 -1.63 -14.85
N LEU A 75 9.28 -2.01 -14.31
CA LEU A 75 8.56 -1.21 -13.32
C LEU A 75 9.37 -1.05 -12.03
N ALA A 76 10.03 -2.11 -11.56
CA ALA A 76 10.87 -2.05 -10.37
C ALA A 76 12.07 -1.12 -10.56
N TYR A 77 12.76 -1.21 -11.69
CA TYR A 77 13.90 -0.34 -12.00
C TYR A 77 13.49 1.12 -12.17
N GLN A 78 12.42 1.40 -12.90
CA GLN A 78 11.90 2.76 -13.04
C GLN A 78 11.46 3.36 -11.69
N ALA A 79 10.77 2.58 -10.84
CA ALA A 79 10.38 3.03 -9.51
C ALA A 79 11.60 3.32 -8.63
N THR A 80 12.64 2.50 -8.74
CA THR A 80 13.89 2.71 -8.01
C THR A 80 14.61 3.98 -8.44
N ALA A 81 14.70 4.24 -9.74
CA ALA A 81 15.34 5.44 -10.27
C ALA A 81 14.63 6.72 -9.78
N ASP A 82 13.29 6.75 -9.89
CA ASP A 82 12.50 7.90 -9.43
C ASP A 82 12.59 8.07 -7.91
N ALA A 83 12.55 6.98 -7.13
CA ALA A 83 12.73 7.02 -5.69
C ALA A 83 14.11 7.56 -5.28
N LEU A 84 15.18 7.14 -5.98
CA LEU A 84 16.54 7.59 -5.72
C LEU A 84 16.68 9.10 -5.96
N LEU A 85 16.12 9.61 -7.06
CA LEU A 85 16.08 11.04 -7.35
C LEU A 85 15.30 11.81 -6.28
N ALA A 86 14.13 11.29 -5.86
CA ALA A 86 13.32 11.93 -4.83
C ALA A 86 14.03 11.94 -3.46
N ILE A 87 14.71 10.85 -3.08
CA ILE A 87 15.49 10.75 -1.83
C ILE A 87 16.64 11.74 -1.83
N THR A 88 17.44 11.76 -2.90
CA THR A 88 18.60 12.69 -2.99
C THR A 88 18.17 14.14 -2.99
N GLY A 89 17.06 14.48 -3.66
CA GLY A 89 16.50 15.83 -3.64
C GLY A 89 15.88 16.25 -2.31
N LYS A 90 15.56 15.30 -1.43
CA LYS A 90 14.89 15.55 -0.14
C LYS A 90 15.73 15.16 1.07
N ILE A 91 17.00 14.80 0.89
CA ILE A 91 17.87 14.37 1.99
C ILE A 91 17.97 15.43 3.11
N GLY A 92 18.01 16.71 2.75
CA GLY A 92 18.03 17.82 3.71
C GLY A 92 16.73 18.01 4.49
N GLN A 93 15.64 17.34 4.10
CA GLN A 93 14.34 17.36 4.80
C GLN A 93 14.17 16.17 5.76
N PHE A 94 15.15 15.27 5.82
CA PHE A 94 15.09 14.14 6.74
C PHE A 94 15.23 14.62 8.20
N ARG A 95 14.23 14.30 9.03
CA ARG A 95 14.14 14.80 10.42
C ARG A 95 14.71 13.87 11.48
N GLY A 96 15.19 12.68 11.11
CA GLY A 96 15.68 11.70 12.07
C GLY A 96 14.61 10.99 12.91
N GLU A 97 13.32 11.15 12.60
CA GLU A 97 12.20 10.55 13.32
C GLU A 97 12.07 9.02 13.11
N SER A 98 12.86 8.46 12.19
CA SER A 98 12.95 7.04 11.89
C SER A 98 14.33 6.70 11.35
N ARG A 99 14.65 5.40 11.22
CA ARG A 99 15.85 4.99 10.49
C ARG A 99 15.82 5.54 9.07
N PHE A 100 16.98 5.97 8.57
CA PHE A 100 17.10 6.45 7.19
C PHE A 100 16.56 5.43 6.17
N THR A 101 16.90 4.15 6.34
CA THR A 101 16.41 3.07 5.47
C THR A 101 14.89 2.95 5.47
N THR A 102 14.24 3.09 6.62
CA THR A 102 12.76 3.10 6.74
C THR A 102 12.15 4.29 6.01
N TRP A 103 12.76 5.48 6.12
CA TRP A 103 12.33 6.66 5.42
C TRP A 103 12.51 6.51 3.90
N ALA A 104 13.66 6.02 3.45
CA ALA A 104 13.95 5.77 2.04
C ALA A 104 13.02 4.72 1.41
N CYS A 105 12.68 3.66 2.15
CA CYS A 105 11.73 2.64 1.68
C CYS A 105 10.35 3.20 1.32
N LYS A 106 9.88 4.24 2.03
CA LYS A 106 8.57 4.87 1.72
C LYS A 106 8.54 5.46 0.31
N PHE A 107 9.66 6.01 -0.18
CA PHE A 107 9.74 6.56 -1.52
C PHE A 107 9.58 5.48 -2.59
N VAL A 108 10.32 4.37 -2.47
CA VAL A 108 10.21 3.32 -3.48
C VAL A 108 8.86 2.62 -3.46
N ILE A 109 8.26 2.40 -2.30
CA ILE A 109 6.89 1.86 -2.19
C ILE A 109 5.88 2.81 -2.84
N PHE A 110 6.04 4.12 -2.64
CA PHE A 110 5.20 5.13 -3.28
C PHE A 110 5.34 5.10 -4.80
N GLU A 111 6.59 5.09 -5.32
CA GLU A 111 6.85 5.06 -6.76
C GLU A 111 6.36 3.77 -7.43
N VAL A 112 6.54 2.61 -6.80
CA VAL A 112 5.95 1.35 -7.27
C VAL A 112 4.43 1.49 -7.36
N SER A 113 3.81 2.01 -6.31
CA SER A 113 2.35 2.19 -6.26
C SER A 113 1.84 3.14 -7.33
N ALA A 114 2.57 4.25 -7.56
CA ALA A 114 2.23 5.21 -8.61
C ALA A 114 2.33 4.60 -10.03
N LYS A 115 3.38 3.79 -10.28
CA LYS A 115 3.57 3.12 -11.57
C LYS A 115 2.54 2.01 -11.79
N CYS A 116 2.29 1.19 -10.79
CA CYS A 116 1.23 0.19 -10.82
C CYS A 116 -0.15 0.84 -11.03
N GLY A 117 -0.41 1.97 -10.38
CA GLY A 117 -1.63 2.75 -10.58
C GLY A 117 -1.78 3.23 -12.03
N ARG A 118 -0.72 3.80 -12.63
CA ARG A 118 -0.75 4.21 -14.05
C ARG A 118 -0.97 3.03 -14.99
N HIS A 119 -0.35 1.88 -14.72
CA HIS A 119 -0.58 0.66 -15.49
C HIS A 119 -2.03 0.20 -15.40
N PHE A 120 -2.62 0.22 -14.22
CA PHE A 120 -4.04 -0.06 -14.00
C PHE A 120 -4.95 0.83 -14.86
N TRP A 121 -4.66 2.15 -14.94
CA TRP A 121 -5.48 3.12 -15.68
C TRP A 121 -5.37 3.04 -17.20
N ARG A 122 -4.28 2.50 -17.72
CA ARG A 122 -4.08 2.32 -19.17
C ARG A 122 -4.91 1.18 -19.75
N ARG A 123 -5.49 0.32 -18.92
CA ARG A 123 -6.35 -0.77 -19.39
C ARG A 123 -7.76 -0.25 -19.67
N PRO A 124 -8.35 -0.59 -20.85
CA PRO A 124 -9.75 -0.28 -21.13
C PRO A 124 -10.64 -1.03 -20.15
N ALA A 125 -11.63 -0.31 -19.60
CA ALA A 125 -12.68 -0.75 -18.70
C ALA A 125 -12.30 -1.99 -17.84
N VAL A 126 -11.90 -1.74 -16.59
CA VAL A 126 -11.61 -2.81 -15.63
C VAL A 126 -12.89 -3.58 -15.38
N SER A 127 -13.09 -4.65 -16.14
CA SER A 127 -13.94 -5.74 -15.69
C SER A 127 -13.21 -6.34 -14.49
N LEU A 128 -13.82 -6.27 -13.33
CA LEU A 128 -13.33 -6.99 -12.17
C LEU A 128 -13.56 -8.47 -12.45
N ASP A 129 -12.48 -9.23 -12.58
CA ASP A 129 -12.59 -10.67 -12.74
C ASP A 129 -13.06 -11.31 -11.44
N ALA A 130 -13.67 -12.50 -11.55
CA ALA A 130 -14.13 -13.26 -10.38
C ALA A 130 -13.02 -13.43 -9.33
N GLU A 131 -11.77 -13.63 -9.74
CA GLU A 131 -10.62 -13.76 -8.85
C GLU A 131 -10.34 -12.50 -7.99
N ASP A 132 -10.62 -11.30 -8.48
CA ASP A 132 -10.44 -10.06 -7.71
C ASP A 132 -11.47 -9.97 -6.58
N TRP A 133 -12.67 -10.50 -6.82
CA TRP A 133 -13.74 -10.58 -5.83
C TRP A 133 -13.49 -11.67 -4.80
N ASP A 134 -12.96 -12.82 -5.19
CA ASP A 134 -12.65 -13.94 -4.30
C ASP A 134 -11.56 -13.59 -3.25
N ARG A 135 -10.75 -12.58 -3.52
CA ARG A 135 -9.70 -12.09 -2.59
C ARG A 135 -10.17 -11.03 -1.60
N LEU A 136 -11.37 -10.50 -1.75
CA LEU A 136 -11.93 -9.51 -0.82
C LEU A 136 -12.09 -10.03 0.62
N PRO A 137 -12.48 -11.30 0.86
CA PRO A 137 -12.63 -11.88 2.18
C PRO A 137 -11.41 -11.73 3.07
N ASP A 138 -10.25 -12.12 2.56
CA ASP A 138 -8.99 -12.12 3.29
C ASP A 138 -8.59 -10.72 3.80
N ARG A 139 -9.11 -9.67 3.14
CA ARG A 139 -8.83 -8.28 3.48
C ARG A 139 -9.72 -7.71 4.57
N PHE A 140 -10.90 -8.29 4.75
CA PHE A 140 -11.85 -7.85 5.77
C PHE A 140 -11.81 -8.69 7.04
N GLY A 141 -10.95 -9.74 7.09
CA GLY A 141 -10.74 -10.58 8.26
C GLY A 141 -11.98 -11.40 8.65
N PHE A 142 -12.74 -11.86 7.67
CA PHE A 142 -13.90 -12.72 7.91
C PHE A 142 -13.48 -14.18 8.02
N GLU A 143 -14.01 -14.91 9.01
CA GLU A 143 -13.78 -16.33 9.16
C GLU A 143 -14.63 -17.16 8.17
N PRO A 144 -14.09 -18.26 7.59
CA PRO A 144 -14.71 -19.00 6.48
C PRO A 144 -15.84 -19.93 6.90
N ALA A 145 -16.47 -19.75 8.07
CA ALA A 145 -17.51 -20.67 8.55
C ALA A 145 -18.83 -20.68 7.75
N ALA A 146 -18.97 -19.78 6.77
CA ALA A 146 -20.20 -19.63 5.96
C ALA A 146 -19.89 -19.40 4.48
N GLU A 147 -19.22 -20.33 3.84
CA GLU A 147 -18.76 -20.20 2.45
C GLU A 147 -19.89 -19.88 1.44
N ALA A 148 -21.10 -20.36 1.68
CA ALA A 148 -22.26 -20.08 0.82
C ALA A 148 -22.78 -18.64 1.03
N GLU A 149 -22.98 -18.21 2.27
CA GLU A 149 -23.42 -16.85 2.61
C GLU A 149 -22.40 -15.80 2.13
N TRP A 150 -21.14 -16.18 2.17
CA TRP A 150 -20.06 -15.36 1.70
C TRP A 150 -20.06 -15.14 0.18
N ARG A 151 -20.27 -16.22 -0.59
CA ARG A 151 -20.41 -16.14 -2.06
C ARG A 151 -21.59 -15.26 -2.46
N ASP A 152 -22.71 -15.38 -1.73
CA ASP A 152 -23.88 -14.55 -1.98
C ASP A 152 -23.62 -13.07 -1.67
N LEU A 153 -22.91 -12.78 -0.56
CA LEU A 153 -22.50 -11.42 -0.23
C LEU A 153 -21.56 -10.83 -1.28
N LEU A 154 -20.58 -11.60 -1.76
CA LEU A 154 -19.66 -11.14 -2.81
C LEU A 154 -20.39 -10.89 -4.13
N ALA A 155 -21.29 -11.77 -4.51
CA ALA A 155 -22.11 -11.59 -5.72
C ALA A 155 -23.01 -10.35 -5.59
N ALA A 156 -23.58 -10.10 -4.42
CA ALA A 156 -24.36 -8.89 -4.14
C ALA A 156 -23.50 -7.62 -4.17
N LEU A 157 -22.31 -7.66 -3.59
CA LEU A 157 -21.36 -6.56 -3.62
C LEU A 157 -20.92 -6.25 -5.05
N HIS A 158 -20.60 -7.27 -5.84
CA HIS A 158 -20.25 -7.13 -7.26
C HIS A 158 -21.37 -6.42 -8.03
N ARG A 159 -22.58 -6.91 -7.94
CA ARG A 159 -23.74 -6.25 -8.56
C ARG A 159 -23.89 -4.80 -8.11
N ALA A 160 -23.76 -4.54 -6.81
CA ALA A 160 -23.89 -3.18 -6.27
C ALA A 160 -22.80 -2.25 -6.79
N VAL A 161 -21.56 -2.71 -6.95
CA VAL A 161 -20.47 -1.91 -7.56
C VAL A 161 -20.82 -1.55 -9.01
N ASP A 162 -21.44 -2.47 -9.75
CA ASP A 162 -21.78 -2.25 -11.15
C ASP A 162 -23.01 -1.37 -11.33
N THR A 163 -24.00 -1.49 -10.46
CA THR A 163 -25.29 -0.78 -10.62
C THR A 163 -25.34 0.54 -9.88
N GLU A 164 -24.77 0.64 -8.67
CA GLU A 164 -24.95 1.78 -7.79
C GLU A 164 -23.85 2.85 -7.92
N LEU A 165 -22.65 2.43 -8.37
CA LEU A 165 -21.54 3.36 -8.47
C LEU A 165 -21.46 4.01 -9.85
N THR A 166 -21.25 5.33 -9.86
CA THR A 166 -20.88 6.01 -11.11
C THR A 166 -19.52 5.48 -11.60
N PRO A 167 -19.22 5.58 -12.90
CA PRO A 167 -17.92 5.13 -13.43
C PRO A 167 -16.73 5.66 -12.63
N ARG A 168 -16.78 6.92 -12.21
CA ARG A 168 -15.73 7.56 -11.43
C ARG A 168 -15.63 7.03 -10.01
N GLN A 169 -16.77 6.79 -9.36
CA GLN A 169 -16.81 6.19 -8.00
C GLN A 169 -16.30 4.75 -8.03
N ARG A 170 -16.72 3.96 -9.03
CA ARG A 170 -16.22 2.59 -9.23
C ARG A 170 -14.71 2.58 -9.41
N GLN A 171 -14.19 3.42 -10.27
CA GLN A 171 -12.78 3.58 -10.54
C GLN A 171 -11.98 3.86 -9.25
N VAL A 172 -12.40 4.84 -8.44
CA VAL A 172 -11.76 5.19 -7.17
C VAL A 172 -11.88 4.04 -6.16
N PHE A 173 -13.04 3.41 -6.05
CA PHE A 173 -13.28 2.32 -5.12
C PHE A 173 -12.39 1.11 -5.45
N VAL A 174 -12.37 0.69 -6.71
CA VAL A 174 -11.54 -0.44 -7.17
C VAL A 174 -10.06 -0.15 -6.97
N ALA A 175 -9.60 1.04 -7.35
CA ALA A 175 -8.20 1.42 -7.19
C ALA A 175 -7.74 1.37 -5.73
N ILE A 176 -8.51 1.95 -4.82
CA ILE A 176 -8.13 2.03 -3.40
C ILE A 176 -8.36 0.70 -2.68
N VAL A 177 -9.55 0.10 -2.86
CA VAL A 177 -9.97 -1.04 -2.05
C VAL A 177 -9.42 -2.36 -2.58
N LEU A 178 -9.42 -2.57 -3.90
CA LEU A 178 -8.93 -3.82 -4.49
C LEU A 178 -7.44 -3.78 -4.82
N ASN A 179 -6.98 -2.69 -5.42
CA ASN A 179 -5.62 -2.59 -5.93
C ASN A 179 -4.66 -1.84 -5.01
N GLU A 180 -5.12 -1.38 -3.84
CA GLU A 180 -4.30 -0.67 -2.83
C GLU A 180 -3.48 0.48 -3.42
N VAL A 181 -4.02 1.14 -4.46
CA VAL A 181 -3.37 2.30 -5.06
C VAL A 181 -3.33 3.43 -4.03
N PRO A 182 -2.16 4.00 -3.74
CA PRO A 182 -2.06 5.12 -2.82
C PRO A 182 -2.88 6.31 -3.27
N LEU A 183 -3.50 7.00 -2.31
CA LEU A 183 -4.33 8.16 -2.57
C LEU A 183 -3.59 9.23 -3.38
N ASP A 184 -2.30 9.45 -3.09
CA ASP A 184 -1.49 10.45 -3.79
C ASP A 184 -1.27 10.13 -5.27
N ALA A 185 -1.13 8.85 -5.60
CA ALA A 185 -1.07 8.42 -6.99
C ALA A 185 -2.39 8.70 -7.71
N LEU A 186 -3.52 8.50 -7.03
CA LEU A 186 -4.84 8.81 -7.56
C LEU A 186 -5.09 10.31 -7.73
N VAL A 187 -4.59 11.14 -6.83
CA VAL A 187 -4.65 12.61 -6.95
C VAL A 187 -4.01 13.07 -8.25
N ILE A 188 -2.83 12.55 -8.57
CA ILE A 188 -2.09 12.88 -9.79
C ILE A 188 -2.82 12.33 -11.01
N GLU A 189 -3.15 11.06 -11.01
CA GLU A 189 -3.73 10.35 -12.16
C GLU A 189 -5.12 10.90 -12.55
N LEU A 190 -5.93 11.18 -11.53
CA LEU A 190 -7.28 11.69 -11.74
C LEU A 190 -7.34 13.21 -11.84
N SER A 191 -6.22 13.90 -11.75
CA SER A 191 -6.13 15.36 -11.70
C SER A 191 -7.16 15.95 -10.73
N SER A 192 -7.23 15.34 -9.51
CA SER A 192 -8.27 15.62 -8.52
C SER A 192 -7.64 15.97 -7.17
N SER A 193 -8.40 16.58 -6.26
CA SER A 193 -7.91 16.83 -4.91
C SER A 193 -8.07 15.60 -4.00
N ARG A 194 -7.25 15.47 -2.96
CA ARG A 194 -7.40 14.43 -1.92
C ARG A 194 -8.82 14.42 -1.34
N ASN A 195 -9.36 15.60 -1.03
CA ASN A 195 -10.71 15.72 -0.47
C ASN A 195 -11.79 15.22 -1.43
N ALA A 196 -11.65 15.50 -2.73
CA ALA A 196 -12.58 14.99 -3.74
C ALA A 196 -12.53 13.46 -3.83
N ILE A 197 -11.33 12.85 -3.77
CA ILE A 197 -11.18 11.39 -3.78
C ILE A 197 -11.77 10.78 -2.50
N TYR A 198 -11.50 11.36 -1.31
CA TYR A 198 -12.12 10.91 -0.07
C TYR A 198 -13.65 10.99 -0.12
N LYS A 199 -14.19 12.09 -0.66
CA LYS A 199 -15.63 12.22 -0.83
C LYS A 199 -16.21 11.16 -1.76
N MET A 200 -15.56 10.92 -2.90
CA MET A 200 -15.98 9.87 -3.84
C MET A 200 -15.97 8.48 -3.19
N LEU A 201 -14.91 8.16 -2.42
CA LEU A 201 -14.80 6.89 -1.71
C LEU A 201 -15.86 6.76 -0.60
N PHE A 202 -16.10 7.84 0.14
CA PHE A 202 -17.15 7.89 1.17
C PHE A 202 -18.54 7.66 0.57
N ASP A 203 -18.85 8.38 -0.51
CA ASP A 203 -20.13 8.26 -1.21
C ASP A 203 -20.30 6.85 -1.83
N ALA A 204 -19.24 6.27 -2.40
CA ALA A 204 -19.24 4.91 -2.90
C ALA A 204 -19.56 3.90 -1.77
N ARG A 205 -18.84 3.98 -0.65
CA ARG A 205 -19.09 3.09 0.51
C ARG A 205 -20.50 3.23 1.08
N ARG A 206 -21.03 4.45 1.13
CA ARG A 206 -22.40 4.72 1.59
C ARG A 206 -23.43 4.04 0.67
N LYS A 207 -23.28 4.18 -0.65
CA LYS A 207 -24.16 3.55 -1.65
C LYS A 207 -24.12 2.02 -1.57
N LEU A 208 -22.90 1.45 -1.54
CA LEU A 208 -22.73 0.00 -1.42
C LEU A 208 -23.34 -0.56 -0.13
N ARG A 209 -23.15 0.14 1.00
CA ARG A 209 -23.79 -0.25 2.27
C ARG A 209 -25.30 -0.23 2.15
N ALA A 210 -25.90 0.82 1.60
CA ALA A 210 -27.33 0.92 1.41
C ALA A 210 -27.86 -0.22 0.54
N ALA A 211 -27.22 -0.50 -0.59
CA ALA A 211 -27.60 -1.61 -1.49
C ALA A 211 -27.50 -2.98 -0.80
N LEU A 212 -26.42 -3.24 -0.06
CA LEU A 212 -26.23 -4.50 0.68
C LEU A 212 -27.20 -4.65 1.86
N THR A 213 -27.60 -3.56 2.50
CA THR A 213 -28.64 -3.57 3.53
C THR A 213 -30.02 -3.86 2.93
N THR A 214 -30.33 -3.22 1.80
CA THR A 214 -31.60 -3.45 1.09
C THR A 214 -31.74 -4.87 0.58
N SER A 215 -30.63 -5.49 0.15
CA SER A 215 -30.60 -6.89 -0.29
C SER A 215 -30.50 -7.91 0.85
N GLY A 216 -30.52 -7.46 2.10
CA GLY A 216 -30.50 -8.33 3.30
C GLY A 216 -29.15 -8.94 3.65
N HIS A 217 -28.07 -8.53 2.97
CA HIS A 217 -26.71 -9.03 3.23
C HIS A 217 -25.99 -8.31 4.36
N LEU A 218 -26.44 -7.12 4.76
CA LEU A 218 -25.94 -6.40 5.92
C LEU A 218 -27.09 -6.13 6.88
N GLY A 219 -26.98 -6.56 8.14
CA GLY A 219 -27.88 -6.18 9.21
C GLY A 219 -27.73 -4.69 9.56
N TYR A 220 -28.75 -4.12 10.20
CA TYR A 220 -28.77 -2.70 10.58
C TYR A 220 -27.71 -2.29 11.62
N ASP A 221 -26.98 -3.24 12.21
CA ASP A 221 -26.03 -2.98 13.31
C ASP A 221 -24.66 -3.60 13.05
N LEU A 222 -23.77 -2.82 12.45
CA LEU A 222 -22.34 -3.05 12.65
C LEU A 222 -21.86 -2.10 13.75
N PRO A 223 -21.28 -2.59 14.87
CA PRO A 223 -20.77 -1.74 15.93
C PRO A 223 -19.68 -0.82 15.37
N ARG A 224 -19.85 0.48 15.62
CA ARG A 224 -18.80 1.46 15.37
C ARG A 224 -17.59 1.06 16.21
N ARG A 225 -16.48 0.68 15.58
CA ARG A 225 -15.21 0.63 16.29
C ARG A 225 -14.87 2.06 16.70
N THR A 226 -14.90 2.28 18.00
CA THR A 226 -14.34 3.43 18.71
C THR A 226 -12.82 3.44 18.53
#